data_22b15cf4419ffc6e366c2b461547c4c4
#
_entry.id   22b15cf4419ffc6e366c2b461547c4c4
#
_cell.length_a   1.000
_cell.length_b   1.000
_cell.length_c   1.000
_cell.angle_alpha   90.00
_cell.angle_beta   90.00
_cell.angle_gamma   90.00
#
_symmetry.space_group_name_H-M   'P 1'
#
loop_
_entity.id
_entity.type
_entity.pdbx_description
1 polymer ?
#
loop_
_entity_poly.entity_id
_entity_poly.type
_entity_poly.pdbx_seq_one_letter_code
_entity_poly.pdbx_strand_id
1 'polypeptide(L)'
;MNSPTTDAEKPPRQSFAALRHPGARMYLVGSALAMMADNIEHVITYWVIFQKFQSPALAGFAVISHWLPFLLFSFLSGALADRYDPRRIVQFGMGLFMIASLCWGYLIYTDTLEMWHAGVLLIVHGFAGVFWGPASQMLIHDIVGGAQLQSGVRLLATSRKLGILLGPAIGGGMMLLFGPALGLLVNVLIYLPLTLWLWKAPYGKHANGEKSPRRALRGFADILPTIRSVAGNSTIFSMILLVGAASLFIGSAHQAQMPEFTRDLGYGQSGL
;
A
#
# COMPACT_ATOMS: atom_id res chain seq x y z
N MET A 1 40.50 -12.69 38.92
CA MET A 1 39.23 -12.11 39.38
C MET A 1 38.40 -11.79 38.12
N ASN A 2 37.55 -12.70 37.70
CA ASN A 2 36.66 -12.53 36.54
C ASN A 2 35.37 -11.87 37.04
N SER A 3 35.12 -10.66 36.64
CA SER A 3 33.85 -10.00 36.87
C SER A 3 32.77 -10.66 35.99
N PRO A 4 31.63 -11.11 36.54
CA PRO A 4 30.56 -11.63 35.71
C PRO A 4 29.93 -10.48 34.90
N THR A 5 29.95 -10.60 33.58
CA THR A 5 29.15 -9.77 32.68
C THR A 5 27.69 -10.08 32.96
N THR A 6 27.02 -9.14 33.61
CA THR A 6 25.56 -9.16 33.75
C THR A 6 24.93 -9.13 32.36
N ASP A 7 24.46 -10.29 31.92
CA ASP A 7 23.52 -10.37 30.79
C ASP A 7 22.29 -9.55 31.17
N ALA A 8 22.20 -8.35 30.65
CA ALA A 8 21.00 -7.53 30.78
C ALA A 8 19.86 -8.27 30.09
N GLU A 9 19.00 -8.86 30.89
CA GLU A 9 17.80 -9.61 30.48
C GLU A 9 16.98 -8.74 29.53
N LYS A 10 16.94 -9.11 28.23
CA LYS A 10 16.14 -8.39 27.24
C LYS A 10 14.68 -8.42 27.69
N PRO A 11 14.02 -7.25 27.81
CA PRO A 11 12.63 -7.20 28.28
C PRO A 11 11.75 -8.13 27.43
N PRO A 12 10.78 -8.83 28.06
CA PRO A 12 9.95 -9.81 27.37
C PRO A 12 9.26 -9.17 26.14
N ARG A 13 9.40 -9.82 24.99
CA ARG A 13 8.82 -9.37 23.71
C ARG A 13 7.29 -9.40 23.79
N GLN A 14 6.66 -8.26 24.03
CA GLN A 14 5.21 -8.15 24.06
C GLN A 14 4.65 -8.01 22.62
N SER A 15 4.06 -9.08 22.11
CA SER A 15 3.64 -9.17 20.69
C SER A 15 2.63 -8.09 20.26
N PHE A 16 1.84 -7.55 21.17
CA PHE A 16 0.79 -6.57 20.90
C PHE A 16 1.01 -5.22 21.59
N ALA A 17 2.25 -4.94 22.01
CA ALA A 17 2.56 -3.72 22.79
C ALA A 17 2.14 -2.42 22.07
N ALA A 18 2.27 -2.36 20.75
CA ALA A 18 1.89 -1.18 19.96
C ALA A 18 0.38 -0.86 20.05
N LEU A 19 -0.49 -1.83 20.33
CA LEU A 19 -1.93 -1.56 20.52
C LEU A 19 -2.25 -0.77 21.80
N ARG A 20 -1.29 -0.62 22.71
CA ARG A 20 -1.47 0.25 23.88
C ARG A 20 -1.48 1.73 23.53
N HIS A 21 -0.92 2.11 22.36
CA HIS A 21 -0.94 3.48 21.86
C HIS A 21 -2.25 3.76 21.11
N PRO A 22 -3.06 4.72 21.57
CA PRO A 22 -4.30 5.09 20.87
C PRO A 22 -4.06 5.47 19.40
N GLY A 23 -2.97 6.22 19.14
CA GLY A 23 -2.59 6.59 17.78
C GLY A 23 -2.24 5.39 16.89
N ALA A 24 -1.58 4.37 17.45
CA ALA A 24 -1.30 3.14 16.69
C ALA A 24 -2.59 2.42 16.32
N ARG A 25 -3.55 2.31 17.24
CA ARG A 25 -4.86 1.69 16.94
C ARG A 25 -5.57 2.38 15.78
N MET A 26 -5.68 3.72 15.85
CA MET A 26 -6.32 4.50 14.80
C MET A 26 -5.59 4.37 13.46
N TYR A 27 -4.26 4.40 13.50
CA TYR A 27 -3.44 4.25 12.30
C TYR A 27 -3.56 2.85 11.67
N LEU A 28 -3.58 1.80 12.50
CA LEU A 28 -3.71 0.41 12.05
C LEU A 28 -5.07 0.16 11.41
N VAL A 29 -6.17 0.63 12.04
CA VAL A 29 -7.52 0.53 11.48
C VAL A 29 -7.62 1.33 10.18
N GLY A 30 -7.16 2.58 10.17
CA GLY A 30 -7.15 3.39 8.97
C GLY A 30 -6.33 2.77 7.83
N SER A 31 -5.18 2.14 8.15
CA SER A 31 -4.36 1.43 7.17
C SER A 31 -5.02 0.15 6.64
N ALA A 32 -5.79 -0.56 7.48
CA ALA A 32 -6.59 -1.70 7.04
C ALA A 32 -7.69 -1.26 6.07
N LEU A 33 -8.41 -0.19 6.41
CA LEU A 33 -9.45 0.38 5.56
C LEU A 33 -8.88 0.88 4.23
N ALA A 34 -7.77 1.60 4.24
CA ALA A 34 -7.13 2.09 3.03
C ALA A 34 -6.66 0.95 2.12
N MET A 35 -6.08 -0.12 2.68
CA MET A 35 -5.69 -1.32 1.92
C MET A 35 -6.91 -2.08 1.40
N MET A 36 -7.99 -2.10 2.16
CA MET A 36 -9.26 -2.69 1.70
C MET A 36 -9.83 -1.91 0.53
N ALA A 37 -9.85 -0.57 0.61
CA ALA A 37 -10.29 0.30 -0.47
C ALA A 37 -9.46 0.14 -1.75
N ASP A 38 -8.14 0.02 -1.61
CA ASP A 38 -7.22 -0.28 -2.70
C ASP A 38 -7.60 -1.59 -3.41
N ASN A 39 -7.87 -2.66 -2.66
CA ASN A 39 -8.25 -3.95 -3.23
C ASN A 39 -9.70 -3.98 -3.77
N ILE A 40 -10.62 -3.21 -3.21
CA ILE A 40 -11.96 -2.98 -3.79
C ILE A 40 -11.81 -2.36 -5.18
N GLU A 41 -10.98 -1.32 -5.31
CA GLU A 41 -10.73 -0.67 -6.60
C GLU A 41 -10.16 -1.66 -7.62
N HIS A 42 -9.18 -2.49 -7.24
CA HIS A 42 -8.62 -3.51 -8.12
C HIS A 42 -9.68 -4.47 -8.66
N VAL A 43 -10.53 -5.04 -7.79
CA VAL A 43 -11.56 -6.00 -8.21
C VAL A 43 -12.53 -5.35 -9.20
N ILE A 44 -13.05 -4.17 -8.87
CA ILE A 44 -14.04 -3.50 -9.71
C ILE A 44 -13.41 -3.05 -11.04
N THR A 45 -12.23 -2.43 -11.01
CA THR A 45 -11.58 -1.91 -12.22
C THR A 45 -11.10 -3.04 -13.14
N TYR A 46 -10.55 -4.12 -12.60
CA TYR A 46 -10.13 -5.27 -13.40
C TYR A 46 -11.31 -5.96 -14.07
N TRP A 47 -12.43 -6.08 -13.34
CA TRP A 47 -13.67 -6.58 -13.93
C TRP A 47 -14.17 -5.68 -15.09
N VAL A 48 -14.22 -4.36 -14.88
CA VAL A 48 -14.67 -3.41 -15.91
C VAL A 48 -13.74 -3.42 -17.12
N ILE A 49 -12.42 -3.43 -16.92
CA ILE A 49 -11.42 -3.53 -17.99
C ILE A 49 -11.64 -4.81 -18.80
N PHE A 50 -11.81 -5.93 -18.11
CA PHE A 50 -12.06 -7.22 -18.75
C PHE A 50 -13.35 -7.22 -19.57
N GLN A 51 -14.45 -6.74 -18.99
CA GLN A 51 -15.76 -6.72 -19.67
C GLN A 51 -15.79 -5.78 -20.87
N LYS A 52 -15.26 -4.55 -20.70
CA LYS A 52 -15.40 -3.51 -21.71
C LYS A 52 -14.39 -3.66 -22.85
N PHE A 53 -13.14 -4.01 -22.53
CA PHE A 53 -12.07 -3.97 -23.52
C PHE A 53 -11.61 -5.35 -23.99
N GLN A 54 -11.83 -6.42 -23.22
CA GLN A 54 -11.44 -7.79 -23.53
C GLN A 54 -9.98 -7.91 -24.03
N SER A 55 -9.10 -7.08 -23.46
CA SER A 55 -7.70 -6.93 -23.88
C SER A 55 -6.73 -7.58 -22.90
N PRO A 56 -6.08 -8.69 -23.24
CA PRO A 56 -5.04 -9.30 -22.41
C PRO A 56 -3.84 -8.36 -22.19
N ALA A 57 -3.55 -7.51 -23.19
CA ALA A 57 -2.48 -6.51 -23.07
C ALA A 57 -2.78 -5.47 -21.98
N LEU A 58 -4.04 -5.01 -21.87
CA LEU A 58 -4.44 -4.06 -20.83
C LEU A 58 -4.46 -4.72 -19.44
N ALA A 59 -4.84 -5.99 -19.33
CA ALA A 59 -4.74 -6.75 -18.10
C ALA A 59 -3.28 -6.90 -17.63
N GLY A 60 -2.38 -7.25 -18.54
CA GLY A 60 -0.93 -7.25 -18.26
C GLY A 60 -0.38 -5.88 -17.88
N PHE A 61 -0.83 -4.82 -18.56
CA PHE A 61 -0.47 -3.45 -18.24
C PHE A 61 -0.95 -3.03 -16.84
N ALA A 62 -2.12 -3.48 -16.41
CA ALA A 62 -2.63 -3.21 -15.06
C ALA A 62 -1.68 -3.73 -13.97
N VAL A 63 -1.09 -4.91 -14.16
CA VAL A 63 -0.08 -5.45 -13.24
C VAL A 63 1.22 -4.63 -13.30
N ILE A 64 1.70 -4.34 -14.50
CA ILE A 64 2.96 -3.58 -14.69
C ILE A 64 2.84 -2.17 -14.12
N SER A 65 1.75 -1.46 -14.40
CA SER A 65 1.51 -0.09 -13.94
C SER A 65 1.40 0.02 -12.42
N HIS A 66 1.02 -1.06 -11.74
CA HIS A 66 0.99 -1.11 -10.28
C HIS A 66 2.40 -1.29 -9.67
N TRP A 67 3.20 -2.21 -10.23
CA TRP A 67 4.48 -2.60 -9.62
C TRP A 67 5.68 -1.82 -10.14
N LEU A 68 5.69 -1.43 -11.42
CA LEU A 68 6.82 -0.72 -12.02
C LEU A 68 7.09 0.65 -11.38
N PRO A 69 6.08 1.51 -11.12
CA PRO A 69 6.30 2.75 -10.39
C PRO A 69 6.88 2.51 -9.00
N PHE A 70 6.40 1.49 -8.30
CA PHE A 70 6.90 1.13 -6.98
C PHE A 70 8.37 0.69 -7.02
N LEU A 71 8.73 -0.15 -7.97
CA LEU A 71 10.12 -0.61 -8.17
C LEU A 71 11.07 0.57 -8.48
N LEU A 72 10.65 1.48 -9.36
CA LEU A 72 11.50 2.58 -9.81
C LEU A 72 11.58 3.76 -8.83
N PHE A 73 10.51 4.05 -8.10
CA PHE A 73 10.37 5.29 -7.34
C PHE A 73 10.20 5.12 -5.82
N SER A 74 10.10 3.88 -5.30
CA SER A 74 9.94 3.65 -3.85
C SER A 74 11.07 4.23 -3.01
N PHE A 75 12.31 4.20 -3.52
CA PHE A 75 13.47 4.80 -2.85
C PHE A 75 13.37 6.34 -2.80
N LEU A 76 12.84 6.98 -3.86
CA LEU A 76 12.59 8.43 -3.86
C LEU A 76 11.52 8.79 -2.84
N SER A 77 10.46 8.00 -2.76
CA SER A 77 9.41 8.19 -1.75
C SER A 77 9.95 8.01 -0.33
N GLY A 78 10.81 7.03 -0.09
CA GLY A 78 11.51 6.88 1.19
C GLY A 78 12.34 8.11 1.53
N ALA A 79 13.14 8.59 0.59
CA ALA A 79 13.96 9.79 0.77
C ALA A 79 13.12 11.08 0.91
N LEU A 80 11.95 11.17 0.26
CA LEU A 80 10.97 12.23 0.51
C LEU A 80 10.43 12.16 1.94
N ALA A 81 10.09 10.97 2.43
CA ALA A 81 9.59 10.78 3.79
C ALA A 81 10.66 11.11 4.86
N ASP A 82 11.95 10.91 4.54
CA ASP A 82 13.06 11.40 5.38
C ASP A 82 13.13 12.93 5.42
N ARG A 83 12.73 13.60 4.35
CA ARG A 83 12.82 15.06 4.21
C ARG A 83 11.57 15.81 4.66
N TYR A 84 10.42 15.28 4.27
CA TYR A 84 9.11 15.88 4.54
C TYR A 84 8.38 15.11 5.65
N ASP A 85 7.25 15.64 6.10
CA ASP A 85 6.39 14.98 7.08
C ASP A 85 5.73 13.73 6.48
N PRO A 86 6.01 12.51 7.00
CA PRO A 86 5.45 11.28 6.47
C PRO A 86 3.92 11.28 6.39
N ARG A 87 3.23 12.00 7.31
CA ARG A 87 1.76 12.14 7.27
C ARG A 87 1.29 12.78 5.97
N ARG A 88 1.99 13.84 5.52
CA ARG A 88 1.62 14.56 4.29
C ARG A 88 1.86 13.71 3.05
N ILE A 89 2.92 12.91 3.05
CA ILE A 89 3.20 12.00 1.96
C ILE A 89 2.14 10.89 1.88
N VAL A 90 1.77 10.32 3.03
CA VAL A 90 0.66 9.35 3.08
C VAL A 90 -0.66 9.99 2.62
N GLN A 91 -0.99 11.21 3.08
CA GLN A 91 -2.18 11.92 2.63
C GLN A 91 -2.19 12.20 1.14
N PHE A 92 -1.04 12.55 0.57
CA PHE A 92 -0.90 12.73 -0.88
C PHE A 92 -1.18 11.44 -1.64
N GLY A 93 -0.59 10.29 -1.18
CA GLY A 93 -0.90 8.98 -1.74
C GLY A 93 -2.38 8.62 -1.64
N MET A 94 -3.02 8.86 -0.47
CA MET A 94 -4.46 8.66 -0.31
C MET A 94 -5.27 9.55 -1.25
N GLY A 95 -4.85 10.80 -1.46
CA GLY A 95 -5.47 11.72 -2.42
C GLY A 95 -5.44 11.19 -3.86
N LEU A 96 -4.31 10.60 -4.27
CA LEU A 96 -4.19 9.99 -5.60
C LEU A 96 -5.11 8.77 -5.75
N PHE A 97 -5.21 7.89 -4.73
CA PHE A 97 -6.16 6.79 -4.75
C PHE A 97 -7.61 7.28 -4.84
N MET A 98 -7.98 8.30 -4.04
CA MET A 98 -9.32 8.87 -4.09
C MET A 98 -9.63 9.49 -5.46
N ILE A 99 -8.67 10.20 -6.07
CA ILE A 99 -8.82 10.77 -7.41
C ILE A 99 -8.97 9.66 -8.44
N ALA A 100 -8.16 8.61 -8.39
CA ALA A 100 -8.30 7.46 -9.28
C ALA A 100 -9.68 6.83 -9.18
N SER A 101 -10.13 6.48 -7.96
CA SER A 101 -11.47 5.91 -7.73
C SER A 101 -12.61 6.83 -8.21
N LEU A 102 -12.50 8.15 -7.96
CA LEU A 102 -13.48 9.13 -8.45
C LEU A 102 -13.54 9.19 -9.98
N CYS A 103 -12.37 9.25 -10.63
CA CYS A 103 -12.30 9.30 -12.09
C CYS A 103 -12.82 8.01 -12.71
N TRP A 104 -12.43 6.83 -12.18
CA TRP A 104 -12.97 5.56 -12.60
C TRP A 104 -14.50 5.53 -12.48
N GLY A 105 -15.02 5.86 -11.28
CA GLY A 105 -16.47 5.89 -11.02
C GLY A 105 -17.21 6.82 -11.96
N TYR A 106 -16.69 8.02 -12.18
CA TYR A 106 -17.27 9.00 -13.09
C TYR A 106 -17.28 8.54 -14.55
N LEU A 107 -16.15 8.07 -15.07
CA LEU A 107 -16.03 7.61 -16.47
C LEU A 107 -16.90 6.38 -16.77
N ILE A 108 -17.05 5.49 -15.79
CA ILE A 108 -17.94 4.34 -15.91
C ILE A 108 -19.41 4.79 -15.85
N TYR A 109 -19.74 5.72 -14.94
CA TYR A 109 -21.10 6.23 -14.79
C TYR A 109 -21.60 6.96 -16.05
N THR A 110 -20.73 7.72 -16.70
CA THR A 110 -21.04 8.46 -17.93
C THR A 110 -20.89 7.65 -19.22
N ASP A 111 -20.45 6.38 -19.10
CA ASP A 111 -20.10 5.51 -20.23
C ASP A 111 -19.05 6.10 -21.21
N THR A 112 -18.19 6.98 -20.70
CA THR A 112 -17.13 7.64 -21.48
C THR A 112 -15.75 7.01 -21.28
N LEU A 113 -15.67 5.88 -20.57
CA LEU A 113 -14.41 5.19 -20.32
C LEU A 113 -13.81 4.64 -21.62
N GLU A 114 -12.61 5.10 -21.95
CA GLU A 114 -11.80 4.61 -23.06
C GLU A 114 -10.53 3.91 -22.55
N MET A 115 -9.87 3.12 -23.41
CA MET A 115 -8.70 2.33 -23.04
C MET A 115 -7.55 3.19 -22.50
N TRP A 116 -7.32 4.36 -23.09
CA TRP A 116 -6.27 5.27 -22.62
C TRP A 116 -6.57 5.88 -21.25
N HIS A 117 -7.84 6.16 -20.94
CA HIS A 117 -8.26 6.58 -19.58
C HIS A 117 -7.87 5.50 -18.56
N ALA A 118 -8.19 4.23 -18.87
CA ALA A 118 -7.82 3.10 -18.02
C ALA A 118 -6.30 3.06 -17.80
N GLY A 119 -5.51 3.20 -18.86
CA GLY A 119 -4.04 3.22 -18.76
C GLY A 119 -3.52 4.32 -17.85
N VAL A 120 -4.02 5.55 -18.01
CA VAL A 120 -3.62 6.70 -17.17
C VAL A 120 -4.00 6.48 -15.70
N LEU A 121 -5.23 6.03 -15.44
CA LEU A 121 -5.70 5.83 -14.08
C LEU A 121 -4.97 4.70 -13.36
N LEU A 122 -4.61 3.63 -14.06
CA LEU A 122 -3.76 2.56 -13.53
C LEU A 122 -2.37 3.07 -13.14
N ILE A 123 -1.77 3.97 -13.93
CA ILE A 123 -0.49 4.59 -13.58
C ILE A 123 -0.63 5.50 -12.34
N VAL A 124 -1.67 6.34 -12.29
CA VAL A 124 -1.93 7.22 -11.13
C VAL A 124 -2.09 6.40 -9.86
N HIS A 125 -2.85 5.30 -9.94
CA HIS A 125 -3.04 4.35 -8.85
C HIS A 125 -1.69 3.73 -8.39
N GLY A 126 -0.86 3.27 -9.31
CA GLY A 126 0.47 2.74 -9.00
C GLY A 126 1.36 3.75 -8.27
N PHE A 127 1.34 5.04 -8.70
CA PHE A 127 2.05 6.10 -7.99
C PHE A 127 1.50 6.38 -6.60
N ALA A 128 0.20 6.26 -6.37
CA ALA A 128 -0.38 6.39 -5.03
C ALA A 128 0.27 5.41 -4.04
N GLY A 129 0.47 4.15 -4.45
CA GLY A 129 1.17 3.12 -3.68
C GLY A 129 2.62 3.48 -3.37
N VAL A 130 3.33 4.10 -4.33
CA VAL A 130 4.71 4.58 -4.15
C VAL A 130 4.81 5.57 -2.98
N PHE A 131 3.90 6.54 -2.90
CA PHE A 131 3.92 7.53 -1.81
C PHE A 131 3.45 6.93 -0.48
N TRP A 132 2.46 6.06 -0.51
CA TRP A 132 1.93 5.46 0.72
C TRP A 132 2.90 4.45 1.36
N GLY A 133 3.49 3.57 0.58
CA GLY A 133 4.26 2.42 1.05
C GLY A 133 5.36 2.78 2.06
N PRO A 134 6.46 3.44 1.63
CA PRO A 134 7.59 3.79 2.49
C PRO A 134 7.22 4.76 3.61
N ALA A 135 6.47 5.82 3.31
CA ALA A 135 6.09 6.84 4.29
C ALA A 135 5.28 6.25 5.45
N SER A 136 4.46 5.22 5.20
CA SER A 136 3.68 4.56 6.24
C SER A 136 4.53 3.73 7.21
N GLN A 137 5.66 3.19 6.76
CA GLN A 137 6.61 2.49 7.64
C GLN A 137 7.33 3.47 8.58
N MET A 138 7.64 4.66 8.08
CA MET A 138 8.22 5.70 8.93
C MET A 138 7.21 6.22 9.94
N LEU A 139 5.97 6.40 9.53
CA LEU A 139 4.93 6.92 10.41
C LEU A 139 4.61 5.97 11.56
N ILE A 140 4.58 4.65 11.36
CA ILE A 140 4.39 3.71 12.47
C ILE A 140 5.55 3.79 13.47
N HIS A 141 6.79 4.01 13.01
CA HIS A 141 7.92 4.25 13.89
C HIS A 141 7.70 5.49 14.76
N ASP A 142 7.25 6.61 14.16
CA ASP A 142 6.99 7.85 14.88
C ASP A 142 5.86 7.71 15.92
N ILE A 143 4.89 6.83 15.64
CA ILE A 143 3.75 6.61 16.54
C ILE A 143 4.14 5.75 17.76
N VAL A 144 4.88 4.66 17.57
CA VAL A 144 5.13 3.67 18.62
C VAL A 144 6.51 3.79 19.27
N GLY A 145 7.43 4.54 18.64
CA GLY A 145 8.82 4.65 19.05
C GLY A 145 9.65 3.38 18.82
N GLY A 146 10.97 3.50 18.96
CA GLY A 146 11.92 2.41 18.69
C GLY A 146 11.69 1.15 19.52
N ALA A 147 11.33 1.31 20.80
CA ALA A 147 11.13 0.18 21.72
C ALA A 147 10.00 -0.77 21.29
N GLN A 148 8.97 -0.25 20.61
CA GLN A 148 7.80 -1.04 20.20
C GLN A 148 7.70 -1.20 18.67
N LEU A 149 8.71 -0.77 17.92
CA LEU A 149 8.72 -0.76 16.46
C LEU A 149 8.41 -2.14 15.87
N GLN A 150 9.03 -3.21 16.40
CA GLN A 150 8.79 -4.56 15.90
C GLN A 150 7.32 -4.99 16.04
N SER A 151 6.66 -4.62 17.15
CA SER A 151 5.24 -4.85 17.35
C SER A 151 4.41 -4.01 16.37
N GLY A 152 4.74 -2.73 16.22
CA GLY A 152 4.05 -1.80 15.31
C GLY A 152 4.10 -2.26 13.85
N VAL A 153 5.28 -2.62 13.35
CA VAL A 153 5.46 -3.09 11.96
C VAL A 153 4.70 -4.39 11.69
N ARG A 154 4.75 -5.35 12.63
CA ARG A 154 3.98 -6.62 12.49
C ARG A 154 2.48 -6.35 12.43
N LEU A 155 1.96 -5.51 13.32
CA LEU A 155 0.55 -5.17 13.36
C LEU A 155 0.13 -4.38 12.12
N LEU A 156 0.96 -3.47 11.60
CA LEU A 156 0.71 -2.77 10.35
C LEU A 156 0.63 -3.75 9.17
N ALA A 157 1.56 -4.70 9.09
CA ALA A 157 1.52 -5.74 8.06
C ALA A 157 0.25 -6.60 8.18
N THR A 158 -0.15 -6.99 9.40
CA THR A 158 -1.39 -7.75 9.65
C THR A 158 -2.62 -6.94 9.24
N SER A 159 -2.71 -5.67 9.63
CA SER A 159 -3.82 -4.77 9.26
C SER A 159 -3.99 -4.68 7.74
N ARG A 160 -2.87 -4.53 7.01
CA ARG A 160 -2.89 -4.50 5.54
C ARG A 160 -3.33 -5.84 4.94
N LYS A 161 -2.84 -6.96 5.49
CA LYS A 161 -3.27 -8.29 5.02
C LYS A 161 -4.75 -8.54 5.24
N LEU A 162 -5.34 -8.04 6.34
CA LEU A 162 -6.79 -8.07 6.54
C LEU A 162 -7.52 -7.24 5.49
N GLY A 163 -7.01 -6.06 5.15
CA GLY A 163 -7.57 -5.26 4.05
C GLY A 163 -7.52 -5.98 2.70
N ILE A 164 -6.39 -6.61 2.36
CA ILE A 164 -6.24 -7.41 1.15
C ILE A 164 -7.24 -8.58 1.11
N LEU A 165 -7.45 -9.25 2.25
CA LEU A 165 -8.35 -10.39 2.35
C LEU A 165 -9.82 -9.97 2.21
N LEU A 166 -10.22 -8.88 2.86
CA LEU A 166 -11.61 -8.41 2.89
C LEU A 166 -11.99 -7.61 1.64
N GLY A 167 -11.01 -6.93 1.03
CA GLY A 167 -11.23 -6.05 -0.13
C GLY A 167 -11.99 -6.70 -1.28
N PRO A 168 -11.55 -7.84 -1.80
CA PRO A 168 -12.22 -8.50 -2.91
C PRO A 168 -13.68 -8.88 -2.60
N ALA A 169 -13.94 -9.47 -1.44
CA ALA A 169 -15.30 -9.84 -1.04
C ALA A 169 -16.23 -8.64 -0.92
N ILE A 170 -15.73 -7.54 -0.31
CA ILE A 170 -16.50 -6.30 -0.17
C ILE A 170 -16.65 -5.62 -1.54
N GLY A 171 -15.61 -5.59 -2.36
CA GLY A 171 -15.63 -5.03 -3.71
C GLY A 171 -16.62 -5.73 -4.63
N GLY A 172 -16.61 -7.07 -4.63
CA GLY A 172 -17.60 -7.89 -5.33
C GLY A 172 -19.01 -7.61 -4.84
N GLY A 173 -19.21 -7.55 -3.52
CA GLY A 173 -20.50 -7.18 -2.92
C GLY A 173 -20.97 -5.78 -3.31
N MET A 174 -20.09 -4.77 -3.29
CA MET A 174 -20.40 -3.41 -3.71
C MET A 174 -20.76 -3.35 -5.20
N MET A 175 -20.04 -4.10 -6.03
CA MET A 175 -20.32 -4.17 -7.46
C MET A 175 -21.68 -4.82 -7.75
N LEU A 176 -22.06 -5.85 -7.00
CA LEU A 176 -23.36 -6.53 -7.13
C LEU A 176 -24.51 -5.64 -6.63
N LEU A 177 -24.32 -4.89 -5.54
CA LEU A 177 -25.38 -4.09 -4.92
C LEU A 177 -25.57 -2.72 -5.58
N PHE A 178 -24.48 -2.06 -5.96
CA PHE A 178 -24.48 -0.67 -6.44
C PHE A 178 -24.05 -0.55 -7.91
N GLY A 179 -23.54 -1.62 -8.49
CA GLY A 179 -22.84 -1.56 -9.76
C GLY A 179 -21.42 -0.98 -9.65
N PRO A 180 -20.59 -1.13 -10.70
CA PRO A 180 -19.18 -0.77 -10.66
C PRO A 180 -18.95 0.73 -10.46
N ALA A 181 -19.74 1.59 -11.09
CA ALA A 181 -19.58 3.05 -11.01
C ALA A 181 -19.80 3.57 -9.58
N LEU A 182 -20.95 3.27 -8.98
CA LEU A 182 -21.28 3.72 -7.62
C LEU A 182 -20.41 3.01 -6.59
N GLY A 183 -20.04 1.74 -6.82
CA GLY A 183 -19.08 1.03 -5.97
C GLY A 183 -17.77 1.78 -5.82
N LEU A 184 -17.20 2.28 -6.92
CA LEU A 184 -15.96 3.07 -6.90
C LEU A 184 -16.15 4.47 -6.29
N LEU A 185 -17.28 5.13 -6.52
CA LEU A 185 -17.58 6.42 -5.88
C LEU A 185 -17.70 6.28 -4.36
N VAL A 186 -18.38 5.22 -3.88
CA VAL A 186 -18.48 4.91 -2.45
C VAL A 186 -17.13 4.51 -1.86
N ASN A 187 -16.28 3.81 -2.62
CA ASN A 187 -14.94 3.39 -2.20
C ASN A 187 -14.08 4.57 -1.74
N VAL A 188 -14.26 5.75 -2.32
CA VAL A 188 -13.55 6.99 -1.90
C VAL A 188 -13.75 7.28 -0.41
N LEU A 189 -14.95 7.02 0.12
CA LEU A 189 -15.27 7.28 1.52
C LEU A 189 -14.48 6.40 2.48
N ILE A 190 -14.03 5.22 2.02
CA ILE A 190 -13.25 4.28 2.84
C ILE A 190 -11.82 4.78 3.08
N TYR A 191 -11.27 5.62 2.19
CA TYR A 191 -9.96 6.27 2.41
C TYR A 191 -10.03 7.46 3.38
N LEU A 192 -11.20 8.07 3.56
CA LEU A 192 -11.36 9.30 4.36
C LEU A 192 -10.95 9.14 5.83
N PRO A 193 -11.28 8.06 6.56
CA PRO A 193 -10.93 7.94 7.97
C PRO A 193 -9.43 8.11 8.23
N LEU A 194 -8.57 7.45 7.44
CA LEU A 194 -7.12 7.59 7.56
C LEU A 194 -6.68 9.01 7.20
N THR A 195 -7.15 9.53 6.07
CA THR A 195 -6.74 10.84 5.54
C THR A 195 -7.10 11.97 6.51
N LEU A 196 -8.31 11.97 7.06
CA LEU A 196 -8.80 12.97 8.01
C LEU A 196 -8.09 12.86 9.36
N TRP A 197 -7.87 11.63 9.85
CA TRP A 197 -7.15 11.42 11.09
C TRP A 197 -5.71 11.94 11.00
N LEU A 198 -5.01 11.67 9.89
CA LEU A 198 -3.64 12.16 9.66
C LEU A 198 -3.54 13.69 9.66
N TRP A 199 -4.64 14.40 9.36
CA TRP A 199 -4.63 15.86 9.39
C TRP A 199 -4.35 16.41 10.78
N LYS A 200 -4.93 15.78 11.82
CA LYS A 200 -4.83 16.19 13.21
C LYS A 200 -3.90 15.32 14.06
N ALA A 201 -3.36 14.25 13.51
CA ALA A 201 -2.52 13.31 14.25
C ALA A 201 -1.27 14.00 14.83
N PRO A 202 -0.96 13.87 16.14
CA PRO A 202 0.16 14.54 16.79
C PRO A 202 1.50 13.79 16.59
N TYR A 203 1.74 13.27 15.39
CA TYR A 203 2.90 12.47 15.02
C TYR A 203 3.61 13.09 13.81
N GLY A 204 4.76 12.55 13.43
CA GLY A 204 5.58 13.07 12.35
C GLY A 204 6.58 14.12 12.81
N LYS A 205 7.29 14.76 11.90
CA LYS A 205 8.45 15.62 12.19
C LYS A 205 8.18 16.81 13.10
N HIS A 206 6.93 17.28 13.15
CA HIS A 206 6.57 18.41 14.02
C HIS A 206 6.39 18.01 15.48
N ALA A 207 6.14 16.72 15.78
CA ALA A 207 5.93 16.28 17.15
C ALA A 207 7.23 16.15 17.95
N ASN A 208 8.34 15.81 17.30
CA ASN A 208 9.58 15.44 17.99
C ASN A 208 10.60 16.57 18.11
N GLY A 209 10.36 17.75 17.53
CA GLY A 209 11.30 18.89 17.61
C GLY A 209 12.69 18.63 17.00
N GLU A 210 12.97 17.41 16.61
CA GLU A 210 14.24 16.98 16.04
C GLU A 210 14.33 17.39 14.57
N LYS A 211 15.19 18.38 14.31
CA LYS A 211 15.71 18.58 12.96
C LYS A 211 16.63 17.39 12.65
N SER A 212 16.06 16.28 12.17
CA SER A 212 16.90 15.22 11.59
C SER A 212 17.88 15.84 10.60
N PRO A 213 19.18 15.52 10.67
CA PRO A 213 20.14 16.03 9.71
C PRO A 213 19.62 15.72 8.31
N ARG A 214 19.44 16.78 7.51
CA ARG A 214 18.96 16.67 6.13
C ARG A 214 19.99 15.83 5.35
N ARG A 215 19.77 14.51 5.27
CA ARG A 215 20.58 13.66 4.41
C ARG A 215 20.35 14.13 2.97
N ALA A 216 21.41 14.51 2.29
CA ALA A 216 21.30 14.94 0.89
C ALA A 216 20.72 13.80 0.07
N LEU A 217 19.61 14.06 -0.65
CA LEU A 217 19.09 13.12 -1.63
C LEU A 217 20.11 13.01 -2.76
N ARG A 218 20.89 11.93 -2.79
CA ARG A 218 21.77 11.60 -3.92
C ARG A 218 21.02 10.86 -5.04
N GLY A 219 19.72 10.63 -4.85
CA GLY A 219 18.86 9.98 -5.84
C GLY A 219 19.36 8.58 -6.19
N PHE A 220 19.46 8.28 -7.47
CA PHE A 220 19.91 6.98 -7.96
C PHE A 220 21.35 6.60 -7.54
N ALA A 221 22.17 7.57 -7.17
CA ALA A 221 23.54 7.31 -6.73
C ALA A 221 23.64 6.51 -5.40
N ASP A 222 22.58 6.53 -4.57
CA ASP A 222 22.53 5.77 -3.32
C ASP A 222 22.09 4.31 -3.53
N ILE A 223 21.58 3.94 -4.71
CA ILE A 223 21.10 2.58 -4.99
C ILE A 223 22.27 1.60 -5.00
N LEU A 224 23.33 1.91 -5.71
CA LEU A 224 24.46 0.99 -5.87
C LEU A 224 25.19 0.70 -4.56
N PRO A 225 25.52 1.69 -3.70
CA PRO A 225 26.05 1.43 -2.35
C PRO A 225 25.09 0.59 -1.49
N THR A 226 23.77 0.84 -1.57
CA THR A 226 22.77 0.08 -0.83
C THR A 226 22.74 -1.38 -1.31
N ILE A 227 22.71 -1.62 -2.62
CA ILE A 227 22.76 -2.97 -3.19
C ILE A 227 24.05 -3.69 -2.74
N ARG A 228 25.20 -3.04 -2.78
CA ARG A 228 26.47 -3.63 -2.32
C ARG A 228 26.44 -3.99 -0.84
N SER A 229 25.89 -3.12 0.00
CA SER A 229 25.74 -3.37 1.44
C SER A 229 24.82 -4.55 1.72
N VAL A 230 23.71 -4.66 1.00
CA VAL A 230 22.75 -5.76 1.11
C VAL A 230 23.33 -7.07 0.58
N ALA A 231 24.02 -7.02 -0.56
CA ALA A 231 24.67 -8.20 -1.17
C ALA A 231 25.76 -8.81 -0.28
N GLY A 232 26.36 -8.00 0.61
CA GLY A 232 27.33 -8.48 1.62
C GLY A 232 26.68 -9.34 2.73
N ASN A 233 25.35 -9.34 2.86
CA ASN A 233 24.64 -10.19 3.82
C ASN A 233 23.77 -11.21 3.09
N SER A 234 24.25 -12.46 3.01
CA SER A 234 23.60 -13.53 2.24
C SER A 234 22.15 -13.80 2.68
N THR A 235 21.85 -13.69 3.97
CA THR A 235 20.50 -13.91 4.49
C THR A 235 19.54 -12.82 4.01
N ILE A 236 19.94 -11.55 4.14
CA ILE A 236 19.10 -10.42 3.68
C ILE A 236 18.91 -10.49 2.16
N PHE A 237 19.99 -10.77 1.42
CA PHE A 237 19.95 -10.89 -0.04
C PHE A 237 19.02 -12.01 -0.50
N SER A 238 19.12 -13.20 0.11
CA SER A 238 18.26 -14.34 -0.19
C SER A 238 16.77 -14.03 0.12
N MET A 239 16.49 -13.35 1.23
CA MET A 239 15.13 -12.94 1.57
C MET A 239 14.57 -11.92 0.56
N ILE A 240 15.38 -10.97 0.11
CA ILE A 240 14.98 -10.01 -0.92
C ILE A 240 14.70 -10.72 -2.24
N LEU A 241 15.57 -11.66 -2.65
CA LEU A 241 15.34 -12.45 -3.86
C LEU A 241 14.08 -13.29 -3.77
N LEU A 242 13.85 -13.95 -2.63
CA LEU A 242 12.63 -14.76 -2.42
C LEU A 242 11.36 -13.91 -2.50
N VAL A 243 11.34 -12.76 -1.81
CA VAL A 243 10.19 -11.85 -1.84
C VAL A 243 10.02 -11.24 -3.22
N GLY A 244 11.11 -10.85 -3.89
CA GLY A 244 11.09 -10.33 -5.25
C GLY A 244 10.56 -11.36 -6.25
N ALA A 245 11.01 -12.61 -6.18
CA ALA A 245 10.53 -13.69 -7.02
C ALA A 245 9.03 -13.99 -6.74
N ALA A 246 8.64 -14.09 -5.47
CA ALA A 246 7.23 -14.28 -5.12
C ALA A 246 6.35 -13.11 -5.64
N SER A 247 6.81 -11.88 -5.54
CA SER A 247 6.08 -10.71 -6.07
C SER A 247 6.00 -10.74 -7.59
N LEU A 248 7.06 -11.16 -8.29
CA LEU A 248 7.11 -11.21 -9.75
C LEU A 248 6.22 -12.34 -10.32
N PHE A 249 6.32 -13.55 -9.73
CA PHE A 249 5.65 -14.74 -10.28
C PHE A 249 4.24 -14.95 -9.75
N ILE A 250 3.93 -14.50 -8.54
CA ILE A 250 2.62 -14.69 -7.91
C ILE A 250 1.88 -13.34 -7.86
N GLY A 251 2.48 -12.32 -7.29
CA GLY A 251 2.06 -10.92 -7.21
C GLY A 251 0.55 -10.66 -7.36
N SER A 252 0.22 -9.65 -8.13
CA SER A 252 -1.17 -9.31 -8.49
C SER A 252 -1.68 -10.01 -9.76
N ALA A 253 -0.88 -10.91 -10.36
CA ALA A 253 -1.25 -11.57 -11.61
C ALA A 253 -2.56 -12.37 -11.46
N HIS A 254 -2.75 -13.07 -10.34
CA HIS A 254 -3.98 -13.80 -10.04
C HIS A 254 -5.20 -12.87 -9.95
N GLN A 255 -5.07 -11.67 -9.39
CA GLN A 255 -6.17 -10.70 -9.30
C GLN A 255 -6.58 -10.19 -10.68
N ALA A 256 -5.61 -9.92 -11.56
CA ALA A 256 -5.88 -9.45 -12.91
C ALA A 256 -6.52 -10.55 -13.78
N GLN A 257 -6.29 -11.83 -13.48
CA GLN A 257 -6.86 -12.98 -14.20
C GLN A 257 -8.18 -13.49 -13.60
N MET A 258 -8.54 -13.06 -12.39
CA MET A 258 -9.78 -13.51 -11.72
C MET A 258 -11.04 -13.33 -12.58
N PRO A 259 -11.26 -12.20 -13.29
CA PRO A 259 -12.42 -12.03 -14.15
C PRO A 259 -12.51 -13.10 -15.25
N GLU A 260 -11.38 -13.53 -15.81
CA GLU A 260 -11.34 -14.58 -16.83
C GLU A 260 -11.68 -15.94 -16.25
N PHE A 261 -11.10 -16.30 -15.12
CA PHE A 261 -11.42 -17.54 -14.41
C PHE A 261 -12.90 -17.64 -14.03
N THR A 262 -13.50 -16.57 -13.51
CA THR A 262 -14.91 -16.58 -13.13
C THR A 262 -15.84 -16.71 -14.33
N ARG A 263 -15.47 -16.13 -15.49
CA ARG A 263 -16.18 -16.32 -16.75
C ARG A 263 -16.10 -17.78 -17.21
N ASP A 264 -14.90 -18.35 -17.24
CA ASP A 264 -14.66 -19.71 -17.74
C ASP A 264 -15.32 -20.78 -16.85
N LEU A 265 -15.47 -20.51 -15.56
CA LEU A 265 -16.22 -21.32 -14.61
C LEU A 265 -17.73 -21.06 -14.62
N GLY A 266 -18.22 -20.08 -15.38
CA GLY A 266 -19.64 -19.75 -15.51
C GLY A 266 -20.25 -18.95 -14.36
N TYR A 267 -19.44 -18.41 -13.45
CA TYR A 267 -19.94 -17.66 -12.27
C TYR A 267 -20.13 -16.14 -12.50
N GLY A 268 -19.55 -15.57 -13.53
CA GLY A 268 -19.64 -14.14 -13.83
C GLY A 268 -19.17 -13.26 -12.64
N GLN A 269 -19.90 -12.17 -12.39
CA GLN A 269 -19.58 -11.24 -11.29
C GLN A 269 -19.68 -11.88 -9.90
N SER A 270 -20.56 -12.86 -9.72
CA SER A 270 -20.76 -13.53 -8.42
C SER A 270 -19.59 -14.44 -8.02
N GLY A 271 -18.70 -14.74 -8.94
CA GLY A 271 -17.50 -15.55 -8.70
C GLY A 271 -16.27 -14.76 -8.27
N LEU A 272 -16.33 -13.42 -8.30
CA LEU A 272 -15.24 -12.54 -7.87
C LEU A 272 -15.21 -12.39 -6.36
#